data_34cbeeba8d70271fa3307936ac128172
#
_entry.id   34cbeeba8d70271fa3307936ac128172
#
_cell.length_a   1.000
_cell.length_b   1.000
_cell.length_c   1.000
_cell.angle_alpha   90.00
_cell.angle_beta   90.00
_cell.angle_gamma   90.00
#
_symmetry.space_group_name_H-M   'P 1'
#
loop_
_entity.id
_entity.type
_entity.pdbx_description
1 polymer ?
#
loop_
_entity_poly.entity_id
_entity_poly.type
_entity_poly.pdbx_seq_one_letter_code
_entity_poly.pdbx_strand_id
1 'polypeptide(L)'
;MAVYVKTEKALELLDKFKKAIDEDKIKTWKYDEDGDFYHSPDQWQYNGWLRPVTTEKYLVFGIVCPKNEIMSTLTYAVYHGRFIEMMLNHFDGDFDLIYASARKTKYDIY
;
A
#
# COMPACT_ATOMS: atom_id res chain seq x y z
N MET A 1 8.96 -7.53 -1.23
CA MET A 1 7.75 -7.34 -0.41
C MET A 1 6.96 -6.12 -0.84
N ALA A 2 6.68 -6.06 -2.12
CA ALA A 2 5.89 -4.96 -2.67
C ALA A 2 4.55 -5.48 -3.18
N VAL A 3 3.55 -4.60 -3.20
CA VAL A 3 2.25 -4.87 -3.81
C VAL A 3 2.24 -4.21 -5.19
N TYR A 4 1.85 -4.98 -6.19
CA TYR A 4 1.77 -4.52 -7.58
C TYR A 4 0.30 -4.47 -8.00
N VAL A 5 -0.15 -3.29 -8.38
CA VAL A 5 -1.51 -3.08 -8.91
C VAL A 5 -1.38 -2.79 -10.39
N LYS A 6 -1.85 -3.70 -11.23
CA LYS A 6 -1.72 -3.55 -12.68
C LYS A 6 -2.77 -2.60 -13.21
N THR A 7 -2.33 -1.45 -13.69
CA THR A 7 -3.18 -0.43 -14.28
C THR A 7 -2.34 0.51 -15.15
N GLU A 8 -2.90 0.97 -16.23
CA GLU A 8 -2.28 2.01 -17.07
C GLU A 8 -2.56 3.42 -16.56
N LYS A 9 -3.36 3.55 -15.49
CA LYS A 9 -3.77 4.83 -14.89
C LYS A 9 -3.33 4.89 -13.43
N ALA A 10 -2.05 4.62 -13.18
CA ALA A 10 -1.51 4.53 -11.82
C ALA A 10 -1.72 5.80 -10.99
N LEU A 11 -1.45 6.97 -11.57
CA LEU A 11 -1.61 8.23 -10.86
C LEU A 11 -3.08 8.52 -10.53
N GLU A 12 -3.98 8.26 -11.49
CA GLU A 12 -5.42 8.44 -11.26
C GLU A 12 -5.93 7.53 -10.13
N LEU A 13 -5.48 6.27 -10.10
CA LEU A 13 -5.87 5.34 -9.06
C LEU A 13 -5.33 5.77 -7.69
N LEU A 14 -4.07 6.24 -7.65
CA LEU A 14 -3.48 6.76 -6.43
C LEU A 14 -4.29 7.95 -5.88
N ASP A 15 -4.68 8.87 -6.77
CA ASP A 15 -5.49 10.03 -6.38
C ASP A 15 -6.87 9.62 -5.89
N LYS A 16 -7.49 8.62 -6.51
CA LYS A 16 -8.77 8.07 -6.04
C LYS A 16 -8.66 7.45 -4.65
N PHE A 17 -7.57 6.76 -4.39
CA PHE A 17 -7.31 6.15 -3.09
C PHE A 17 -7.18 7.24 -2.00
N LYS A 18 -6.36 8.25 -2.24
CA LYS A 18 -6.21 9.38 -1.31
C LYS A 18 -7.53 10.09 -1.06
N LYS A 19 -8.29 10.33 -2.13
CA LYS A 19 -9.60 10.99 -2.02
C LYS A 19 -10.58 10.16 -1.19
N ALA A 20 -10.61 8.86 -1.38
CA ALA A 20 -11.48 7.97 -0.61
C ALA A 20 -11.13 7.98 0.87
N ILE A 21 -9.84 8.08 1.21
CA ILE A 21 -9.40 8.25 2.60
C ILE A 21 -9.87 9.60 3.13
N ASP A 22 -9.67 10.69 2.38
CA ASP A 22 -10.04 12.03 2.79
C ASP A 22 -11.55 12.18 3.00
N GLU A 23 -12.36 11.46 2.21
CA GLU A 23 -13.81 11.45 2.32
C GLU A 23 -14.34 10.43 3.34
N ASP A 24 -13.46 9.84 4.12
CA ASP A 24 -13.80 8.87 5.17
C ASP A 24 -14.52 7.61 4.66
N LYS A 25 -14.28 7.25 3.41
CA LYS A 25 -14.82 6.02 2.81
C LYS A 25 -13.97 4.80 3.12
N ILE A 26 -12.68 5.01 3.42
CA ILE A 26 -11.72 3.99 3.83
C ILE A 26 -11.26 4.32 5.24
N LYS A 27 -11.57 3.45 6.20
CA LYS A 27 -11.41 3.76 7.63
C LYS A 27 -10.10 3.23 8.23
N THR A 28 -9.51 2.20 7.63
CA THR A 28 -8.38 1.49 8.24
C THR A 28 -7.05 1.80 7.58
N TRP A 29 -7.03 2.71 6.61
CA TRP A 29 -5.82 3.18 5.93
C TRP A 29 -5.77 4.69 5.95
N LYS A 30 -4.57 5.22 6.17
CA LYS A 30 -4.29 6.66 6.17
C LYS A 30 -2.97 6.90 5.46
N TYR A 31 -2.65 8.14 5.16
CA TYR A 31 -1.34 8.51 4.62
C TYR A 31 -0.78 9.69 5.40
N ASP A 32 0.56 9.79 5.41
CA ASP A 32 1.28 10.83 6.13
C ASP A 32 1.71 11.98 5.20
N GLU A 33 2.48 12.91 5.73
CA GLU A 33 2.97 14.08 5.00
C GLU A 33 3.88 13.72 3.83
N ASP A 34 4.57 12.58 3.92
CA ASP A 34 5.46 12.10 2.87
C ASP A 34 4.71 11.35 1.76
N GLY A 35 3.41 11.13 1.94
CA GLY A 35 2.60 10.38 0.99
C GLY A 35 2.70 8.88 1.16
N ASP A 36 3.22 8.41 2.27
CA ASP A 36 3.29 6.99 2.60
C ASP A 36 2.03 6.55 3.32
N PHE A 37 1.54 5.37 2.99
CA PHE A 37 0.29 4.84 3.54
C PHE A 37 0.57 3.90 4.70
N TYR A 38 -0.28 3.94 5.72
CA TYR A 38 -0.16 3.03 6.85
C TYR A 38 -1.52 2.47 7.26
N HIS A 39 -1.48 1.26 7.82
CA HIS A 39 -2.66 0.60 8.35
C HIS A 39 -2.95 1.20 9.73
N SER A 40 -4.11 1.82 9.89
CA SER A 40 -4.37 2.70 11.04
C SER A 40 -4.85 2.05 12.33
N PRO A 41 -5.32 0.77 12.38
CA PRO A 41 -5.64 0.15 13.67
C PRO A 41 -4.44 0.18 14.61
N ASP A 42 -4.69 0.42 15.91
CA ASP A 42 -3.65 0.68 16.91
C ASP A 42 -2.53 -0.36 16.93
N GLN A 43 -2.85 -1.63 16.77
CA GLN A 43 -1.83 -2.68 16.81
C GLN A 43 -0.89 -2.69 15.61
N TRP A 44 -1.26 -2.03 14.51
CA TRP A 44 -0.47 -2.02 13.27
C TRP A 44 0.08 -0.65 12.91
N GLN A 45 -0.47 0.40 13.48
CA GLN A 45 -0.06 1.76 13.22
C GLN A 45 1.43 1.96 13.55
N TYR A 46 2.17 2.56 12.62
CA TYR A 46 3.61 2.82 12.73
C TYR A 46 4.51 1.59 12.77
N ASN A 47 3.99 0.41 12.46
CA ASN A 47 4.81 -0.79 12.29
C ASN A 47 5.42 -0.89 10.88
N GLY A 48 4.93 -0.11 9.96
CA GLY A 48 5.42 -0.02 8.59
C GLY A 48 4.61 0.98 7.78
N TRP A 49 5.09 1.25 6.58
CA TRP A 49 4.40 2.12 5.62
C TRP A 49 4.49 1.50 4.24
N LEU A 50 3.53 1.83 3.38
CA LEU A 50 3.55 1.47 1.97
C LEU A 50 3.81 2.73 1.16
N ARG A 51 4.92 2.75 0.42
CA ARG A 51 5.32 3.90 -0.41
C ARG A 51 4.90 3.69 -1.85
N PRO A 52 4.05 4.57 -2.40
CA PRO A 52 3.58 4.42 -3.77
C PRO A 52 4.64 4.84 -4.78
N VAL A 53 4.73 4.08 -5.87
CA VAL A 53 5.52 4.43 -7.05
C VAL A 53 4.63 4.19 -8.26
N THR A 54 4.49 5.20 -9.10
CA THR A 54 3.70 5.08 -10.33
C THR A 54 4.62 4.72 -11.48
N THR A 55 4.21 3.70 -12.25
CA THR A 55 4.89 3.34 -13.49
C THR A 55 3.88 3.34 -14.63
N GLU A 56 4.34 3.09 -15.84
CA GLU A 56 3.48 3.08 -17.03
C GLU A 56 2.36 2.05 -16.95
N LYS A 57 2.61 0.90 -16.31
CA LYS A 57 1.67 -0.22 -16.24
C LYS A 57 1.28 -0.64 -14.83
N TYR A 58 1.87 -0.03 -13.81
CA TYR A 58 1.64 -0.44 -12.43
C TYR A 58 1.60 0.75 -11.48
N LEU A 59 0.77 0.61 -10.46
CA LEU A 59 0.89 1.35 -9.22
C LEU A 59 1.52 0.37 -8.23
N VAL A 60 2.73 0.68 -7.75
CA VAL A 60 3.50 -0.20 -6.88
C VAL A 60 3.56 0.40 -5.48
N PHE A 61 3.41 -0.45 -4.47
CA PHE A 61 3.56 -0.05 -3.08
C PHE A 61 4.68 -0.86 -2.44
N GLY A 62 5.83 -0.23 -2.23
CA GLY A 62 6.94 -0.84 -1.50
C GLY A 62 6.75 -0.67 -0.01
N ILE A 63 7.28 -1.62 0.79
CA ILE A 63 7.19 -1.51 2.24
C ILE A 63 8.37 -0.73 2.81
N VAL A 64 8.06 0.18 3.73
CA VAL A 64 9.06 0.98 4.46
C VAL A 64 9.07 0.49 5.91
N CYS A 65 10.23 0.03 6.37
CA CYS A 65 10.42 -0.41 7.74
C CYS A 65 10.73 0.80 8.65
N PRO A 66 10.24 0.82 9.88
CA PRO A 66 10.65 1.85 10.84
C PRO A 66 12.16 1.85 11.04
N LYS A 67 12.74 3.02 11.32
CA LYS A 67 14.17 3.18 11.58
C LYS A 67 14.63 2.25 12.70
N ASN A 68 15.81 1.62 12.50
CA ASN A 68 16.45 0.75 13.49
C ASN A 68 15.65 -0.50 13.86
N GLU A 69 14.70 -0.89 13.01
CA GLU A 69 13.91 -2.11 13.21
C GLU A 69 14.09 -3.06 12.03
N ILE A 70 13.83 -4.34 12.28
CA ILE A 70 13.81 -5.37 11.25
C ILE A 70 12.35 -5.65 10.89
N MET A 71 12.03 -5.59 9.60
CA MET A 71 10.67 -5.88 9.14
C MET A 71 10.32 -7.34 9.41
N SER A 72 9.32 -7.58 10.25
CA SER A 72 8.87 -8.93 10.55
C SER A 72 8.00 -9.48 9.42
N THR A 73 8.04 -10.81 9.25
CA THR A 73 7.17 -11.50 8.29
C THR A 73 5.70 -11.23 8.59
N LEU A 74 5.32 -11.24 9.87
CA LEU A 74 3.94 -10.99 10.27
C LEU A 74 3.48 -9.59 9.85
N THR A 75 4.32 -8.57 10.09
CA THR A 75 3.96 -7.19 9.76
C THR A 75 3.72 -7.01 8.27
N TYR A 76 4.67 -7.42 7.42
CA TYR A 76 4.47 -7.21 5.98
C TYR A 76 3.35 -8.09 5.43
N ALA A 77 3.14 -9.29 5.99
CA ALA A 77 2.06 -10.16 5.56
C ALA A 77 0.69 -9.55 5.84
N VAL A 78 0.52 -8.98 7.04
CA VAL A 78 -0.72 -8.29 7.41
C VAL A 78 -0.93 -7.04 6.55
N TYR A 79 0.11 -6.22 6.40
CA TYR A 79 0.03 -5.02 5.58
C TYR A 79 -0.37 -5.35 4.13
N HIS A 80 0.29 -6.31 3.51
CA HIS A 80 0.00 -6.67 2.12
C HIS A 80 -1.36 -7.33 1.98
N GLY A 81 -1.72 -8.26 2.86
CA GLY A 81 -3.01 -8.94 2.82
C GLY A 81 -4.18 -7.98 3.02
N ARG A 82 -4.08 -7.11 4.02
CA ARG A 82 -5.11 -6.11 4.30
C ARG A 82 -5.21 -5.07 3.19
N PHE A 83 -4.07 -4.67 2.62
CA PHE A 83 -4.06 -3.71 1.54
C PHE A 83 -4.72 -4.28 0.28
N ILE A 84 -4.41 -5.52 -0.09
CA ILE A 84 -5.03 -6.19 -1.23
C ILE A 84 -6.53 -6.32 -1.03
N GLU A 85 -6.97 -6.74 0.15
CA GLU A 85 -8.38 -6.82 0.51
C GLU A 85 -9.09 -5.47 0.32
N MET A 86 -8.49 -4.40 0.83
CA MET A 86 -9.05 -3.05 0.71
C MET A 86 -9.14 -2.60 -0.75
N MET A 87 -8.08 -2.81 -1.53
CA MET A 87 -8.06 -2.41 -2.93
C MET A 87 -9.11 -3.16 -3.75
N LEU A 88 -9.24 -4.46 -3.57
CA LEU A 88 -10.27 -5.25 -4.26
C LEU A 88 -11.68 -4.82 -3.85
N ASN A 89 -11.88 -4.52 -2.59
CA ASN A 89 -13.18 -4.12 -2.08
C ASN A 89 -13.64 -2.76 -2.60
N HIS A 90 -12.72 -1.81 -2.77
CA HIS A 90 -13.07 -0.42 -3.10
C HIS A 90 -12.77 -0.02 -4.55
N PHE A 91 -11.82 -0.67 -5.23
CA PHE A 91 -11.31 -0.21 -6.52
C PHE A 91 -11.20 -1.31 -7.58
N ASP A 92 -11.92 -2.42 -7.42
CA ASP A 92 -11.81 -3.57 -8.33
C ASP A 92 -12.13 -3.23 -9.79
N GLY A 93 -12.88 -2.16 -10.06
CA GLY A 93 -13.15 -1.69 -11.42
C GLY A 93 -12.04 -0.84 -12.03
N ASP A 94 -10.99 -0.51 -11.27
CA ASP A 94 -9.96 0.45 -11.69
C ASP A 94 -8.62 -0.21 -12.01
N PHE A 95 -8.49 -1.52 -11.90
CA PHE A 95 -7.25 -2.23 -12.22
C PHE A 95 -7.53 -3.66 -12.69
N ASP A 96 -6.53 -4.29 -13.32
CA ASP A 96 -6.68 -5.62 -13.90
C ASP A 96 -6.38 -6.75 -12.92
N LEU A 97 -5.31 -6.59 -12.14
CA LEU A 97 -4.92 -7.57 -11.13
C LEU A 97 -4.07 -6.91 -10.06
N ILE A 98 -3.98 -7.57 -8.93
CA ILE A 98 -3.16 -7.13 -7.80
C ILE A 98 -2.46 -8.34 -7.19
N TYR A 99 -1.17 -8.20 -6.87
CA TYR A 99 -0.40 -9.27 -6.24
C TYR A 99 0.72 -8.70 -5.38
N ALA A 100 1.25 -9.52 -4.49
CA ALA A 100 2.36 -9.17 -3.63
C ALA A 100 3.55 -10.08 -3.88
N SER A 101 4.77 -9.53 -3.84
CA SER A 101 5.97 -10.34 -3.87
C SER A 101 6.31 -10.80 -2.45
N ALA A 102 6.82 -12.03 -2.33
CA ALA A 102 7.25 -12.56 -1.03
C ALA A 102 8.66 -12.09 -0.67
N ARG A 103 9.46 -11.70 -1.66
CA ARG A 103 10.85 -11.30 -1.46
C ARG A 103 11.02 -9.81 -1.61
N LYS A 104 12.10 -9.29 -1.02
CA LYS A 104 12.47 -7.89 -1.12
C LYS A 104 12.61 -7.47 -2.58
N THR A 105 12.11 -6.29 -2.90
CA THR A 105 12.20 -5.69 -4.23
C THR A 105 12.94 -4.36 -4.16
N LYS A 106 13.24 -3.78 -5.32
CA LYS A 106 13.85 -2.43 -5.39
C LYS A 106 12.95 -1.33 -4.83
N TYR A 107 11.67 -1.61 -4.64
CA TYR A 107 10.72 -0.63 -4.11
C TYR A 107 10.66 -0.62 -2.58
N ASP A 108 11.22 -1.63 -1.93
CA ASP A 108 11.19 -1.78 -0.48
C ASP A 108 12.32 -1.01 0.17
N ILE A 109 12.05 -0.40 1.32
CA ILE A 109 12.99 0.46 2.02
C ILE A 109 13.21 -0.09 3.43
N TYR A 110 14.28 -0.86 3.55
CA TYR A 110 14.76 -1.36 4.85
C TYR A 110 16.13 -2.03 4.73
#